data_1b3e390b3c57f61689343b80ad98bfa1
#
_entry.id   1b3e390b3c57f61689343b80ad98bfa1
#
_cell.length_a   1.000
_cell.length_b   1.000
_cell.length_c   1.000
_cell.angle_alpha   90.00
_cell.angle_beta   90.00
_cell.angle_gamma   90.00
#
_symmetry.space_group_name_H-M   'P 1'
#
loop_
_entity.id
_entity.type
_entity.pdbx_description
1 polymer ?
#
loop_
_entity_poly.entity_id
_entity_poly.type
_entity_poly.pdbx_seq_one_letter_code
_entity_poly.pdbx_strand_id
1 'polypeptide(L)'
;MDRTDLQTFIDDHDIEATIMPLNEHTLTVGDAARALGVDTQQIIKTLVFHIDGKPLLVINNGLARVDRRKLAAYLGVGREKVKFASPDNAFALTGFVVGSMPPFGHKQKLRTLVDTAVTERDIIYGGGGDIDAMMRLTSKELLTVSQAEVVAISE
;
A
#
# COMPACT_ATOMS: atom_id res chain seq x y z
N MET A 1 0.86 -15.66 -0.16
CA MET A 1 -0.45 -15.21 -0.68
C MET A 1 -0.24 -14.58 -2.05
N ASP A 2 -1.25 -14.61 -2.88
CA ASP A 2 -1.20 -14.15 -4.26
C ASP A 2 -2.50 -13.42 -4.64
N ARG A 3 -2.69 -13.15 -5.96
CA ARG A 3 -3.90 -12.47 -6.44
C ARG A 3 -5.19 -13.25 -6.15
N THR A 4 -5.13 -14.57 -6.08
CA THR A 4 -6.30 -15.39 -5.77
C THR A 4 -6.74 -15.15 -4.33
N ASP A 5 -5.80 -15.09 -3.39
CA ASP A 5 -6.09 -14.77 -2.00
C ASP A 5 -6.66 -13.36 -1.86
N LEU A 6 -6.10 -12.39 -2.60
CA LEU A 6 -6.60 -11.03 -2.61
C LEU A 6 -8.02 -10.95 -3.19
N GLN A 7 -8.29 -11.68 -4.29
CA GLN A 7 -9.62 -11.72 -4.89
C GLN A 7 -10.65 -12.32 -3.92
N THR A 8 -10.27 -13.36 -3.19
CA THR A 8 -11.13 -13.97 -2.18
C THR A 8 -11.49 -12.95 -1.09
N PHE A 9 -10.50 -12.19 -0.63
CA PHE A 9 -10.74 -11.11 0.35
C PHE A 9 -11.70 -10.05 -0.19
N ILE A 10 -11.52 -9.62 -1.44
CA ILE A 10 -12.39 -8.66 -2.11
C ILE A 10 -13.82 -9.18 -2.16
N ASP A 11 -14.00 -10.43 -2.57
CA ASP A 11 -15.32 -11.05 -2.71
C ASP A 11 -16.00 -11.24 -1.35
N ASP A 12 -15.26 -11.72 -0.36
CA ASP A 12 -15.80 -12.00 0.97
C ASP A 12 -16.24 -10.74 1.72
N HIS A 13 -15.67 -9.59 1.39
CA HIS A 13 -15.95 -8.32 2.06
C HIS A 13 -16.73 -7.33 1.18
N ASP A 14 -17.22 -7.76 0.03
CA ASP A 14 -17.96 -6.90 -0.92
C ASP A 14 -17.22 -5.60 -1.25
N ILE A 15 -15.93 -5.72 -1.55
CA ILE A 15 -15.07 -4.56 -1.82
C ILE A 15 -15.18 -4.16 -3.30
N GLU A 16 -15.34 -2.87 -3.58
CA GLU A 16 -15.34 -2.32 -4.93
C GLU A 16 -13.90 -2.10 -5.42
N ALA A 17 -13.25 -3.19 -5.82
CA ALA A 17 -11.90 -3.17 -6.36
C ALA A 17 -11.78 -4.23 -7.45
N THR A 18 -10.94 -3.95 -8.44
CA THR A 18 -10.73 -4.86 -9.58
C THR A 18 -9.25 -5.17 -9.73
N ILE A 19 -8.90 -6.45 -9.69
CA ILE A 19 -7.55 -6.90 -9.96
C ILE A 19 -7.38 -6.99 -11.47
N MET A 20 -6.32 -6.34 -11.97
CA MET A 20 -6.01 -6.24 -13.38
C MET A 20 -4.69 -6.97 -13.66
N PRO A 21 -4.69 -8.09 -14.38
CA PRO A 21 -3.45 -8.70 -14.79
C PRO A 21 -2.78 -7.82 -15.86
N LEU A 22 -1.46 -7.70 -15.79
CA LEU A 22 -0.67 -6.92 -16.75
C LEU A 22 0.23 -7.86 -17.53
N ASN A 23 0.57 -7.47 -18.76
CA ASN A 23 1.42 -8.27 -19.64
C ASN A 23 2.91 -8.18 -19.28
N GLU A 24 3.26 -7.27 -18.36
CA GLU A 24 4.64 -7.03 -17.95
C GLU A 24 4.71 -6.82 -16.43
N HIS A 25 5.90 -6.98 -15.88
CA HIS A 25 6.14 -6.75 -14.46
C HIS A 25 6.12 -5.26 -14.17
N THR A 26 5.54 -4.87 -13.03
CA THR A 26 5.39 -3.47 -12.62
C THR A 26 6.15 -3.24 -11.31
N LEU A 27 7.48 -3.40 -11.37
CA LEU A 27 8.34 -3.29 -10.20
C LEU A 27 8.53 -1.86 -9.70
N THR A 28 8.28 -0.87 -10.57
CA THR A 28 8.39 0.54 -10.20
C THR A 28 7.08 1.28 -10.45
N VAL A 29 6.93 2.43 -9.77
CA VAL A 29 5.78 3.32 -9.98
C VAL A 29 5.69 3.76 -11.44
N GLY A 30 6.83 4.11 -12.05
CA GLY A 30 6.88 4.51 -13.46
C GLY A 30 6.44 3.41 -14.41
N ASP A 31 6.87 2.16 -14.16
CA ASP A 31 6.46 1.01 -14.96
C ASP A 31 4.96 0.77 -14.86
N ALA A 32 4.42 0.82 -13.65
CA ALA A 32 2.98 0.63 -13.42
C ALA A 32 2.16 1.72 -14.11
N ALA A 33 2.55 2.97 -13.97
CA ALA A 33 1.86 4.09 -14.58
C ALA A 33 1.85 3.98 -16.11
N ARG A 34 2.97 3.60 -16.70
CA ARG A 34 3.10 3.43 -18.14
C ARG A 34 2.24 2.25 -18.64
N ALA A 35 2.30 1.11 -17.96
CA ALA A 35 1.52 -0.07 -18.33
C ALA A 35 0.02 0.17 -18.27
N LEU A 36 -0.43 0.98 -17.31
CA LEU A 36 -1.84 1.30 -17.11
C LEU A 36 -2.29 2.54 -17.90
N GLY A 37 -1.35 3.33 -18.43
CA GLY A 37 -1.66 4.60 -19.11
C GLY A 37 -2.22 5.66 -18.19
N VAL A 38 -1.74 5.73 -16.94
CA VAL A 38 -2.22 6.66 -15.92
C VAL A 38 -1.10 7.53 -15.37
N ASP A 39 -1.45 8.55 -14.58
CA ASP A 39 -0.50 9.42 -13.90
C ASP A 39 0.19 8.67 -12.75
N THR A 40 1.48 8.92 -12.53
CA THR A 40 2.23 8.33 -11.42
C THR A 40 1.59 8.61 -10.06
N GLN A 41 0.90 9.75 -9.91
CA GLN A 41 0.22 10.09 -8.66
C GLN A 41 -1.01 9.22 -8.37
N GLN A 42 -1.48 8.45 -9.36
CA GLN A 42 -2.56 7.49 -9.17
C GLN A 42 -2.04 6.12 -8.69
N ILE A 43 -0.73 5.91 -8.71
CA ILE A 43 -0.13 4.66 -8.22
C ILE A 43 0.16 4.80 -6.74
N ILE A 44 -0.34 3.89 -5.93
CA ILE A 44 -0.05 3.86 -4.49
C ILE A 44 0.97 2.78 -4.17
N LYS A 45 1.72 3.02 -3.10
CA LYS A 45 2.70 2.07 -2.56
C LYS A 45 2.30 1.73 -1.14
N THR A 46 2.34 0.46 -0.81
CA THR A 46 2.11 -0.02 0.55
C THR A 46 3.43 -0.49 1.14
N LEU A 47 3.88 0.21 2.15
CA LEU A 47 5.18 -0.01 2.80
C LEU A 47 4.96 -0.55 4.21
N VAL A 48 5.80 -1.49 4.62
CA VAL A 48 5.75 -2.06 5.95
C VAL A 48 6.88 -1.48 6.80
N PHE A 49 6.52 -0.90 7.93
CA PHE A 49 7.46 -0.35 8.90
C PHE A 49 7.39 -1.10 10.22
N HIS A 50 8.50 -1.05 10.95
CA HIS A 50 8.54 -1.37 12.37
C HIS A 50 8.72 -0.08 13.15
N ILE A 51 7.78 0.21 14.04
CA ILE A 51 7.80 1.40 14.87
C ILE A 51 7.96 0.95 16.32
N ASP A 52 9.16 1.12 16.85
CA ASP A 52 9.51 0.60 18.19
C ASP A 52 9.15 -0.89 18.31
N GLY A 53 9.48 -1.65 17.26
CA GLY A 53 9.23 -3.08 17.17
C GLY A 53 7.81 -3.49 16.78
N LYS A 54 6.88 -2.54 16.61
CA LYS A 54 5.49 -2.83 16.22
C LYS A 54 5.28 -2.60 14.74
N PRO A 55 4.55 -3.49 14.04
CA PRO A 55 4.31 -3.33 12.61
C PRO A 55 3.34 -2.20 12.30
N LEU A 56 3.58 -1.52 11.19
CA LEU A 56 2.72 -0.45 10.69
C LEU A 56 2.75 -0.47 9.17
N LEU A 57 1.58 -0.33 8.55
CA LEU A 57 1.50 -0.10 7.11
C LEU A 57 1.42 1.40 6.84
N VAL A 58 2.17 1.86 5.85
CA VAL A 58 2.14 3.24 5.38
C VAL A 58 1.88 3.23 3.89
N ILE A 59 0.85 3.94 3.46
CA ILE A 59 0.46 4.02 2.06
C ILE A 59 0.64 5.46 1.59
N ASN A 60 1.47 5.64 0.56
CA ASN A 60 1.61 6.92 -0.12
C ASN A 60 1.60 6.71 -1.64
N ASN A 61 1.66 7.79 -2.41
CA ASN A 61 1.45 7.70 -3.85
C ASN A 61 2.62 8.28 -4.64
N GLY A 62 2.64 7.91 -5.92
CA GLY A 62 3.58 8.43 -6.89
C GLY A 62 5.03 8.16 -6.53
N LEU A 63 5.87 9.13 -6.81
CA LEU A 63 7.31 9.08 -6.54
C LEU A 63 7.66 9.68 -5.17
N ALA A 64 6.65 10.05 -4.38
CA ALA A 64 6.87 10.63 -3.06
C ALA A 64 7.51 9.62 -2.11
N ARG A 65 8.34 10.13 -1.20
CA ARG A 65 8.98 9.32 -0.17
C ARG A 65 8.33 9.60 1.18
N VAL A 66 8.27 8.57 2.02
CA VAL A 66 7.82 8.74 3.39
C VAL A 66 8.84 9.59 4.16
N ASP A 67 8.35 10.62 4.84
CA ASP A 67 9.17 11.45 5.72
C ASP A 67 9.15 10.85 7.11
N ARG A 68 10.28 10.26 7.54
CA ARG A 68 10.39 9.61 8.84
C ARG A 68 10.20 10.55 10.01
N ARG A 69 10.54 11.83 9.85
CA ARG A 69 10.34 12.83 10.91
C ARG A 69 8.87 13.10 11.13
N LYS A 70 8.12 13.27 10.03
CA LYS A 70 6.66 13.46 10.12
C LYS A 70 5.99 12.23 10.71
N LEU A 71 6.41 11.04 10.29
CA LEU A 71 5.87 9.79 10.79
C LEU A 71 6.16 9.62 12.28
N ALA A 72 7.39 9.85 12.71
CA ALA A 72 7.78 9.77 14.12
C ALA A 72 7.01 10.79 14.98
N ALA A 73 6.86 12.02 14.49
CA ALA A 73 6.12 13.06 15.19
C ALA A 73 4.65 12.67 15.39
N TYR A 74 4.02 12.14 14.35
CA TYR A 74 2.63 11.69 14.43
C TYR A 74 2.45 10.56 15.44
N LEU A 75 3.39 9.62 15.46
CA LEU A 75 3.33 8.44 16.33
C LEU A 75 3.86 8.69 17.74
N GLY A 76 4.45 9.87 17.99
CA GLY A 76 4.99 10.22 19.31
C GLY A 76 6.22 9.41 19.70
N VAL A 77 7.06 9.03 18.73
CA VAL A 77 8.28 8.27 18.98
C VAL A 77 9.50 9.01 18.45
N GLY A 78 10.70 8.58 18.87
CA GLY A 78 11.94 9.08 18.28
C GLY A 78 12.11 8.56 16.88
N ARG A 79 12.75 9.35 16.01
CA ARG A 79 12.99 9.00 14.60
C ARG A 79 13.76 7.66 14.46
N GLU A 80 14.64 7.36 15.39
CA GLU A 80 15.42 6.11 15.39
C GLU A 80 14.57 4.86 15.59
N LYS A 81 13.32 5.02 16.05
CA LYS A 81 12.37 3.93 16.21
C LYS A 81 11.60 3.62 14.92
N VAL A 82 11.71 4.48 13.91
CA VAL A 82 11.02 4.31 12.62
C VAL A 82 11.95 3.58 11.67
N LYS A 83 11.64 2.32 11.38
CA LYS A 83 12.48 1.47 10.52
C LYS A 83 11.62 0.76 9.48
N PHE A 84 12.14 0.63 8.27
CA PHE A 84 11.52 -0.25 7.28
C PHE A 84 11.63 -1.70 7.74
N ALA A 85 10.59 -2.48 7.51
CA ALA A 85 10.68 -3.92 7.63
C ALA A 85 11.54 -4.47 6.49
N SER A 86 12.31 -5.52 6.78
CA SER A 86 13.00 -6.25 5.72
C SER A 86 11.97 -6.93 4.81
N PRO A 87 12.32 -7.28 3.55
CA PRO A 87 11.42 -8.04 2.69
C PRO A 87 10.89 -9.32 3.34
N ASP A 88 11.74 -10.04 4.08
CA ASP A 88 11.33 -11.26 4.78
C ASP A 88 10.31 -10.97 5.88
N ASN A 89 10.54 -9.92 6.67
CA ASN A 89 9.59 -9.51 7.71
C ASN A 89 8.29 -9.00 7.14
N ALA A 90 8.34 -8.23 6.05
CA ALA A 90 7.14 -7.77 5.37
C ALA A 90 6.32 -8.95 4.87
N PHE A 91 6.95 -9.95 4.28
CA PHE A 91 6.29 -11.18 3.84
C PHE A 91 5.69 -11.94 5.04
N ALA A 92 6.45 -12.09 6.11
CA ALA A 92 5.99 -12.81 7.31
C ALA A 92 4.75 -12.16 7.93
N LEU A 93 4.68 -10.81 7.91
CA LEU A 93 3.57 -10.05 8.49
C LEU A 93 2.34 -10.04 7.59
N THR A 94 2.52 -9.94 6.28
CA THR A 94 1.43 -9.69 5.33
C THR A 94 1.01 -10.89 4.52
N GLY A 95 1.93 -11.83 4.28
CA GLY A 95 1.72 -12.96 3.37
C GLY A 95 2.03 -12.64 1.91
N PHE A 96 2.35 -11.39 1.57
CA PHE A 96 2.67 -10.96 0.21
C PHE A 96 4.13 -10.56 0.08
N VAL A 97 4.74 -10.87 -1.07
CA VAL A 97 6.11 -10.44 -1.35
C VAL A 97 6.16 -8.96 -1.70
N VAL A 98 7.28 -8.32 -1.41
CA VAL A 98 7.54 -6.95 -1.84
C VAL A 98 7.46 -6.88 -3.37
N GLY A 99 6.79 -5.84 -3.88
CA GLY A 99 6.52 -5.70 -5.32
C GLY A 99 5.13 -6.18 -5.73
N SER A 100 4.47 -6.98 -4.88
CA SER A 100 3.10 -7.44 -5.11
C SER A 100 2.12 -6.90 -4.06
N MET A 101 2.61 -6.14 -3.09
CA MET A 101 1.91 -5.77 -1.86
C MET A 101 0.62 -5.00 -2.11
N PRO A 102 -0.54 -5.59 -1.81
CA PRO A 102 -1.80 -4.86 -1.84
C PRO A 102 -1.95 -3.98 -0.59
N PRO A 103 -2.83 -2.97 -0.63
CA PRO A 103 -3.04 -2.07 0.51
C PRO A 103 -3.87 -2.69 1.64
N PHE A 104 -4.47 -3.84 1.43
CA PHE A 104 -5.28 -4.58 2.41
C PHE A 104 -5.33 -6.06 2.01
N GLY A 105 -6.07 -6.87 2.78
CA GLY A 105 -6.20 -8.29 2.51
C GLY A 105 -5.03 -9.12 3.02
N HIS A 106 -4.25 -8.59 3.93
CA HIS A 106 -3.09 -9.26 4.50
C HIS A 106 -3.51 -10.40 5.43
N LYS A 107 -2.58 -11.32 5.70
CA LYS A 107 -2.88 -12.48 6.56
C LYS A 107 -3.25 -12.09 7.99
N GLN A 108 -2.90 -10.89 8.42
CA GLN A 108 -3.36 -10.28 9.67
C GLN A 108 -3.63 -8.80 9.42
N LYS A 109 -4.60 -8.25 10.13
CA LYS A 109 -4.88 -6.82 10.01
C LYS A 109 -3.80 -6.03 10.73
N LEU A 110 -3.23 -5.04 10.04
CA LEU A 110 -2.20 -4.15 10.58
C LEU A 110 -2.72 -2.72 10.62
N ARG A 111 -2.28 -1.96 11.63
CA ARG A 111 -2.53 -0.52 11.66
C ARG A 111 -2.02 0.12 10.38
N THR A 112 -2.82 1.00 9.77
CA THR A 112 -2.51 1.58 8.46
C THR A 112 -2.63 3.09 8.51
N LEU A 113 -1.61 3.78 7.98
CA LEU A 113 -1.65 5.23 7.73
C LEU A 113 -1.67 5.45 6.22
N VAL A 114 -2.48 6.41 5.77
CA VAL A 114 -2.57 6.81 4.37
C VAL A 114 -2.18 8.28 4.26
N ASP A 115 -1.24 8.59 3.40
CA ASP A 115 -0.84 9.98 3.15
C ASP A 115 -1.99 10.79 2.56
N THR A 116 -2.11 12.04 2.98
CA THR A 116 -3.19 12.93 2.52
C THR A 116 -3.25 13.05 1.00
N ALA A 117 -2.11 13.00 0.31
CA ALA A 117 -2.06 13.11 -1.14
C ALA A 117 -2.80 11.96 -1.85
N VAL A 118 -2.89 10.79 -1.24
CA VAL A 118 -3.64 9.66 -1.81
C VAL A 118 -5.12 10.00 -1.94
N THR A 119 -5.66 10.72 -0.96
CA THR A 119 -7.09 11.07 -0.93
C THR A 119 -7.46 12.15 -1.95
N GLU A 120 -6.47 12.80 -2.56
CA GLU A 120 -6.68 13.83 -3.59
C GLU A 120 -7.00 13.23 -4.96
N ARG A 121 -6.84 11.92 -5.12
CA ARG A 121 -7.14 11.20 -6.37
C ARG A 121 -8.33 10.28 -6.14
N ASP A 122 -9.34 10.37 -7.03
CA ASP A 122 -10.52 9.51 -6.93
C ASP A 122 -10.19 8.07 -7.26
N ILE A 123 -9.50 7.83 -8.38
CA ILE A 123 -9.10 6.49 -8.82
C ILE A 123 -7.63 6.29 -8.55
N ILE A 124 -7.32 5.19 -7.89
CA ILE A 124 -5.95 4.80 -7.53
C ILE A 124 -5.70 3.35 -7.93
N TYR A 125 -4.43 3.01 -8.05
CA TYR A 125 -3.97 1.67 -8.42
C TYR A 125 -2.90 1.22 -7.45
N GLY A 126 -3.11 0.07 -6.84
CA GLY A 126 -2.16 -0.51 -5.88
C GLY A 126 -1.69 -1.87 -6.30
N GLY A 127 -0.89 -2.51 -5.47
CA GLY A 127 -0.45 -3.88 -5.70
C GLY A 127 -1.63 -4.83 -5.81
N GLY A 128 -1.55 -5.78 -6.74
CA GLY A 128 -2.62 -6.72 -7.04
C GLY A 128 -2.39 -8.15 -6.53
N GLY A 129 -1.41 -8.34 -5.66
CA GLY A 129 -1.14 -9.65 -5.06
C GLY A 129 -0.04 -10.46 -5.75
N ASP A 130 0.27 -10.13 -7.01
CA ASP A 130 1.37 -10.70 -7.79
C ASP A 130 2.12 -9.59 -8.49
N ILE A 131 3.37 -9.85 -8.90
CA ILE A 131 4.23 -8.82 -9.52
C ILE A 131 3.73 -8.36 -10.91
N ASP A 132 2.82 -9.10 -11.51
CA ASP A 132 2.22 -8.80 -12.82
C ASP A 132 0.72 -8.46 -12.70
N ALA A 133 0.30 -7.98 -11.54
CA ALA A 133 -1.09 -7.57 -11.31
C ALA A 133 -1.15 -6.26 -10.52
N MET A 134 -2.14 -5.45 -10.88
CA MET A 134 -2.46 -4.21 -10.16
C MET A 134 -3.93 -4.26 -9.75
N MET A 135 -4.27 -3.52 -8.71
CA MET A 135 -5.64 -3.41 -8.24
C MET A 135 -6.14 -1.98 -8.41
N ARG A 136 -7.27 -1.82 -9.12
CA ARG A 136 -7.93 -0.53 -9.31
C ARG A 136 -9.04 -0.38 -8.28
N LEU A 137 -9.06 0.76 -7.60
CA LEU A 137 -10.10 1.08 -6.64
C LEU A 137 -10.19 2.60 -6.47
N THR A 138 -11.20 3.06 -5.73
CA THR A 138 -11.26 4.47 -5.34
C THR A 138 -10.50 4.69 -4.04
N SER A 139 -10.01 5.90 -3.83
CA SER A 139 -9.39 6.28 -2.56
C SER A 139 -10.37 6.17 -1.40
N LYS A 140 -11.65 6.48 -1.66
CA LYS A 140 -12.71 6.32 -0.65
C LYS A 140 -12.84 4.86 -0.20
N GLU A 141 -12.85 3.92 -1.15
CA GLU A 141 -12.93 2.49 -0.83
C GLU A 141 -11.70 2.04 -0.04
N LEU A 142 -10.51 2.51 -0.41
CA LEU A 142 -9.30 2.23 0.34
C LEU A 142 -9.45 2.60 1.82
N LEU A 143 -9.95 3.80 2.10
CA LEU A 143 -10.12 4.26 3.49
C LEU A 143 -11.16 3.43 4.23
N THR A 144 -12.26 3.09 3.57
CA THR A 144 -13.32 2.28 4.17
C THR A 144 -12.81 0.90 4.55
N VAL A 145 -12.12 0.22 3.64
CA VAL A 145 -11.63 -1.15 3.85
C VAL A 145 -10.48 -1.19 4.85
N SER A 146 -9.50 -0.30 4.70
CA SER A 146 -8.29 -0.30 5.53
C SER A 146 -8.52 0.28 6.92
N GLN A 147 -9.56 1.12 7.09
CA GLN A 147 -9.79 1.88 8.31
C GLN A 147 -8.56 2.70 8.69
N ALA A 148 -7.88 3.22 7.69
CA ALA A 148 -6.62 3.93 7.87
C ALA A 148 -6.83 5.31 8.49
N GLU A 149 -5.80 5.76 9.20
CA GLU A 149 -5.67 7.15 9.62
C GLU A 149 -5.05 7.94 8.47
N VAL A 150 -5.64 9.08 8.11
CA VAL A 150 -5.13 9.95 7.05
C VAL A 150 -4.25 11.02 7.67
N VAL A 151 -3.01 11.09 7.23
CA VAL A 151 -2.02 12.00 7.81
C VAL A 151 -0.95 12.36 6.77
N ALA A 152 -0.44 13.60 6.83
CA ALA A 152 0.63 14.05 5.93
C ALA A 152 1.97 13.45 6.39
N ILE A 153 2.46 12.45 5.69
CA ILE A 153 3.68 11.71 6.05
C ILE A 153 4.69 11.60 4.92
N SER A 154 4.45 12.27 3.80
CA SER A 154 5.42 12.30 2.68
C SER A 154 6.27 13.56 2.70
N GLU A 155 7.47 13.44 2.14
CA GLU A 155 8.38 14.58 1.94
C GLU A 155 7.77 15.64 1.03
#